data_f921fff6cc0f2a3adcf7be72e945bb82
#
_entry.id   f921fff6cc0f2a3adcf7be72e945bb82
#
_cell.length_a   1.000
_cell.length_b   1.000
_cell.length_c   1.000
_cell.angle_alpha   90.00
_cell.angle_beta   90.00
_cell.angle_gamma   90.00
#
_symmetry.space_group_name_H-M   'P 1'
#
loop_
_entity.id
_entity.type
_entity.pdbx_description
1 polymer ?
#
loop_
_entity_poly.entity_id
_entity_poly.type
_entity_poly.pdbx_seq_one_letter_code
_entity_poly.pdbx_strand_id
1 'polypeptide(L)'
;MKGSVLILAAHPDDEVLGRGGTIAKLAHQGLAVHVAFLADGVSSRSGDPTAQQDDLISRRMAAQKACDILGVKSVYFGDFPDNRMDTIALLDIIKPIETLVTKFQADTVFTHHAGDMNIDHRRIHEAVSVACRPQRGHPVKKLLCFEVPSSTEWQLSGAAPTFAPNWFVDISDTLDRKLAAVEAYAAELRPWPHPRSRRGVEHLARWRGAIVGFDDAEAFMLGRQLA
;
A
#
# COMPACT_ATOMS: atom_id res chain seq x y z
N MET A 1 19.36 -2.62 -16.42
CA MET A 1 19.20 -2.59 -14.94
C MET A 1 17.84 -3.23 -14.63
N LYS A 2 17.74 -4.07 -13.58
CA LYS A 2 16.42 -4.57 -13.13
C LYS A 2 15.63 -3.39 -12.61
N GLY A 3 14.31 -3.35 -12.87
CA GLY A 3 13.42 -2.26 -12.47
C GLY A 3 13.38 -2.01 -10.95
N SER A 4 13.00 -0.81 -10.55
CA SER A 4 12.83 -0.39 -9.16
C SER A 4 11.37 -0.04 -8.90
N VAL A 5 10.81 -0.63 -7.86
CA VAL A 5 9.39 -0.50 -7.48
C VAL A 5 9.29 0.22 -6.14
N LEU A 6 8.47 1.26 -6.08
CA LEU A 6 8.19 2.00 -4.85
C LEU A 6 6.70 1.87 -4.51
N ILE A 7 6.45 1.43 -3.29
CA ILE A 7 5.12 1.38 -2.70
C ILE A 7 4.98 2.55 -1.74
N LEU A 8 3.95 3.36 -1.96
CA LEU A 8 3.59 4.49 -1.11
C LEU A 8 2.28 4.16 -0.41
N ALA A 9 2.39 3.76 0.84
CA ALA A 9 1.30 3.40 1.74
C ALA A 9 1.09 4.48 2.81
N ALA A 10 -0.13 4.62 3.29
CA ALA A 10 -0.41 5.52 4.40
C ALA A 10 0.10 4.90 5.71
N HIS A 11 -0.39 3.73 6.04
CA HIS A 11 -0.17 3.10 7.33
C HIS A 11 0.55 1.75 7.18
N PRO A 12 1.33 1.34 8.18
CA PRO A 12 1.81 -0.03 8.28
C PRO A 12 0.62 -1.00 8.37
N ASP A 13 0.49 -1.89 7.43
CA ASP A 13 -0.48 -2.94 7.08
C ASP A 13 -1.11 -2.76 5.68
N ASP A 14 -1.21 -1.56 5.16
CA ASP A 14 -1.79 -1.29 3.83
C ASP A 14 -1.05 -2.06 2.72
N GLU A 15 0.29 -2.19 2.83
CA GLU A 15 1.12 -2.86 1.83
C GLU A 15 0.83 -4.35 1.73
N VAL A 16 0.56 -5.02 2.86
CA VAL A 16 0.24 -6.44 2.87
C VAL A 16 -1.21 -6.69 2.47
N LEU A 17 -2.13 -5.84 2.93
CA LEU A 17 -3.56 -5.94 2.65
C LEU A 17 -3.83 -5.76 1.16
N GLY A 18 -3.29 -4.70 0.56
CA GLY A 18 -3.56 -4.35 -0.83
C GLY A 18 -2.75 -5.15 -1.84
N ARG A 19 -1.48 -5.55 -1.53
CA ARG A 19 -0.57 -6.09 -2.55
C ARG A 19 0.60 -6.94 -2.04
N GLY A 20 0.48 -7.58 -0.90
CA GLY A 20 1.54 -8.42 -0.32
C GLY A 20 2.02 -9.52 -1.28
N GLY A 21 1.11 -10.17 -2.00
CA GLY A 21 1.45 -11.19 -3.00
C GLY A 21 2.24 -10.63 -4.18
N THR A 22 1.85 -9.46 -4.68
CA THR A 22 2.56 -8.75 -5.77
C THR A 22 3.97 -8.33 -5.31
N ILE A 23 4.12 -7.80 -4.09
CA ILE A 23 5.43 -7.47 -3.52
C ILE A 23 6.34 -8.70 -3.51
N ALA A 24 5.85 -9.82 -2.96
CA ALA A 24 6.61 -11.07 -2.90
C ALA A 24 7.01 -11.58 -4.29
N LYS A 25 6.10 -11.51 -5.26
CA LYS A 25 6.34 -11.91 -6.66
C LYS A 25 7.42 -11.05 -7.31
N LEU A 26 7.32 -9.74 -7.20
CA LEU A 26 8.29 -8.79 -7.78
C LEU A 26 9.68 -8.95 -7.14
N ALA A 27 9.75 -9.11 -5.82
CA ALA A 27 10.99 -9.37 -5.11
C ALA A 27 11.64 -10.72 -5.56
N HIS A 28 10.84 -11.78 -5.70
CA HIS A 28 11.30 -13.07 -6.21
C HIS A 28 11.83 -12.97 -7.64
N GLN A 29 11.24 -12.14 -8.49
CA GLN A 29 11.73 -11.85 -9.85
C GLN A 29 13.01 -11.00 -9.85
N GLY A 30 13.50 -10.59 -8.68
CA GLY A 30 14.74 -9.85 -8.47
C GLY A 30 14.64 -8.37 -8.75
N LEU A 31 13.42 -7.78 -8.72
CA LEU A 31 13.24 -6.32 -8.73
C LEU A 31 13.59 -5.76 -7.35
N ALA A 32 14.07 -4.51 -7.33
CA ALA A 32 14.28 -3.79 -6.09
C ALA A 32 12.95 -3.20 -5.61
N VAL A 33 12.32 -3.84 -4.62
CA VAL A 33 11.04 -3.38 -4.06
C VAL A 33 11.30 -2.57 -2.79
N HIS A 34 10.77 -1.35 -2.74
CA HIS A 34 10.88 -0.41 -1.62
C HIS A 34 9.47 -0.07 -1.13
N VAL A 35 9.30 -0.01 0.19
CA VAL A 35 8.02 0.37 0.83
C VAL A 35 8.23 1.63 1.65
N ALA A 36 7.32 2.57 1.54
CA ALA A 36 7.28 3.77 2.37
C ALA A 36 5.90 3.91 3.02
N PHE A 37 5.89 3.94 4.33
CA PHE A 37 4.74 4.30 5.15
C PHE A 37 4.84 5.78 5.48
N LEU A 38 3.85 6.59 5.13
CA LEU A 38 3.97 8.04 5.25
C LEU A 38 3.40 8.57 6.57
N ALA A 39 2.35 7.95 7.11
CA ALA A 39 1.79 8.26 8.41
C ALA A 39 2.31 7.31 9.50
N ASP A 40 2.27 7.76 10.75
CA ASP A 40 2.72 6.98 11.92
C ASP A 40 1.80 5.80 12.24
N GLY A 41 0.51 5.90 11.88
CA GLY A 41 -0.52 4.88 12.04
C GLY A 41 -1.00 4.65 13.48
N VAL A 42 -0.65 5.52 14.42
CA VAL A 42 -1.00 5.35 15.86
C VAL A 42 -1.52 6.61 16.51
N SER A 43 -1.18 7.79 16.01
CA SER A 43 -1.49 9.06 16.70
C SER A 43 -2.99 9.40 16.78
N SER A 44 -3.84 8.69 16.04
CA SER A 44 -5.30 8.82 16.14
C SER A 44 -5.93 7.97 17.25
N ARG A 45 -5.18 7.05 17.89
CA ARG A 45 -5.75 5.97 18.74
C ARG A 45 -5.82 6.33 20.22
N SER A 46 -4.79 6.93 20.76
CA SER A 46 -4.66 7.23 22.21
C SER A 46 -4.20 8.65 22.41
N GLY A 47 -4.69 9.30 23.47
CA GLY A 47 -4.18 10.59 23.94
C GLY A 47 -3.00 10.44 24.92
N ASP A 48 -2.60 9.23 25.31
CA ASP A 48 -1.46 8.96 26.18
C ASP A 48 -0.16 8.87 25.37
N PRO A 49 0.79 9.80 25.53
CA PRO A 49 2.04 9.80 24.77
C PRO A 49 2.90 8.54 24.97
N THR A 50 2.88 7.93 26.16
CA THR A 50 3.66 6.72 26.46
C THR A 50 3.10 5.53 25.72
N ALA A 51 1.78 5.33 25.78
CA ALA A 51 1.10 4.27 25.05
C ALA A 51 1.28 4.44 23.53
N GLN A 52 1.22 5.66 23.02
CA GLN A 52 1.48 5.94 21.59
C GLN A 52 2.89 5.54 21.16
N GLN A 53 3.91 5.79 21.99
CA GLN A 53 5.29 5.45 21.68
C GLN A 53 5.50 3.92 21.60
N ASP A 54 4.93 3.17 22.54
CA ASP A 54 5.00 1.71 22.55
C ASP A 54 4.24 1.09 21.36
N ASP A 55 3.07 1.62 21.03
CA ASP A 55 2.29 1.23 19.86
C ASP A 55 3.06 1.50 18.56
N LEU A 56 3.72 2.66 18.44
CA LEU A 56 4.53 3.02 17.29
C LEU A 56 5.70 2.06 17.07
N ILE A 57 6.42 1.73 18.14
CA ILE A 57 7.53 0.78 18.10
C ILE A 57 7.02 -0.59 17.66
N SER A 58 5.96 -1.09 18.31
CA SER A 58 5.36 -2.38 18.00
C SER A 58 4.89 -2.47 16.55
N ARG A 59 4.24 -1.41 16.05
CA ARG A 59 3.73 -1.35 14.68
C ARG A 59 4.85 -1.31 13.64
N ARG A 60 5.91 -0.55 13.90
CA ARG A 60 7.11 -0.53 13.03
C ARG A 60 7.84 -1.87 13.01
N MET A 61 7.90 -2.57 14.13
CA MET A 61 8.47 -3.92 14.18
C MET A 61 7.62 -4.92 13.37
N ALA A 62 6.30 -4.86 13.47
CA ALA A 62 5.39 -5.67 12.67
C ALA A 62 5.56 -5.40 11.17
N ALA A 63 5.66 -4.12 10.79
CA ALA A 63 5.91 -3.68 9.41
C ALA A 63 7.26 -4.21 8.87
N GLN A 64 8.32 -4.10 9.64
CA GLN A 64 9.62 -4.63 9.24
C GLN A 64 9.56 -6.14 9.03
N LYS A 65 8.96 -6.88 9.97
CA LYS A 65 8.78 -8.33 9.87
C LYS A 65 7.96 -8.72 8.63
N ALA A 66 6.87 -8.02 8.35
CA ALA A 66 6.04 -8.27 7.16
C ALA A 66 6.83 -8.01 5.88
N CYS A 67 7.56 -6.90 5.81
CA CYS A 67 8.41 -6.55 4.68
C CYS A 67 9.55 -7.58 4.47
N ASP A 68 10.15 -8.09 5.53
CA ASP A 68 11.19 -9.14 5.45
C ASP A 68 10.62 -10.44 4.86
N ILE A 69 9.41 -10.87 5.30
CA ILE A 69 8.70 -12.02 4.75
C ILE A 69 8.46 -11.85 3.24
N LEU A 70 8.10 -10.66 2.80
CA LEU A 70 7.81 -10.35 1.40
C LEU A 70 9.06 -10.16 0.53
N GLY A 71 10.25 -10.02 1.13
CA GLY A 71 11.51 -9.79 0.43
C GLY A 71 11.70 -8.34 0.00
N VAL A 72 11.13 -7.39 0.73
CA VAL A 72 11.30 -5.94 0.52
C VAL A 72 12.77 -5.55 0.76
N LYS A 73 13.33 -4.75 -0.13
CA LYS A 73 14.73 -4.32 -0.07
C LYS A 73 14.98 -3.23 0.97
N SER A 74 14.06 -2.30 1.14
CA SER A 74 14.14 -1.26 2.15
C SER A 74 12.78 -0.72 2.52
N VAL A 75 12.66 -0.31 3.78
CA VAL A 75 11.46 0.31 4.36
C VAL A 75 11.79 1.73 4.79
N TYR A 76 10.87 2.65 4.54
CA TYR A 76 10.89 4.02 5.02
C TYR A 76 9.67 4.26 5.91
N PHE A 77 9.89 4.87 7.06
CA PHE A 77 8.85 5.29 7.97
C PHE A 77 8.83 6.83 8.06
N GLY A 78 7.70 7.40 7.65
CA GLY A 78 7.36 8.80 7.88
C GLY A 78 6.72 9.00 9.24
N ASP A 79 6.29 10.22 9.49
CA ASP A 79 5.75 10.69 10.75
C ASP A 79 4.54 11.62 10.58
N PHE A 80 3.86 11.58 9.42
CA PHE A 80 2.61 12.31 9.28
C PHE A 80 1.57 11.77 10.26
N PRO A 81 0.70 12.66 10.81
CA PRO A 81 -0.28 12.25 11.80
C PRO A 81 -1.33 11.32 11.19
N ASP A 82 -1.61 10.20 11.88
CA ASP A 82 -2.59 9.19 11.50
C ASP A 82 -4.01 9.75 11.42
N ASN A 83 -4.72 9.47 10.32
CA ASN A 83 -6.07 9.95 10.02
C ASN A 83 -6.23 11.49 10.06
N ARG A 84 -5.15 12.23 9.83
CA ARG A 84 -5.10 13.69 9.91
C ARG A 84 -4.28 14.34 8.80
N MET A 85 -3.92 13.61 7.74
CA MET A 85 -3.13 14.17 6.64
C MET A 85 -3.87 15.25 5.84
N ASP A 86 -5.17 15.42 6.03
CA ASP A 86 -5.94 16.55 5.52
C ASP A 86 -5.59 17.89 6.18
N THR A 87 -4.98 17.86 7.36
CA THR A 87 -4.47 19.06 8.05
C THR A 87 -3.07 19.47 7.56
N ILE A 88 -2.44 18.66 6.72
CA ILE A 88 -1.10 18.91 6.20
C ILE A 88 -1.21 19.52 4.80
N ALA A 89 -0.41 20.57 4.55
CA ALA A 89 -0.36 21.15 3.22
C ALA A 89 0.10 20.09 2.20
N LEU A 90 -0.61 19.98 1.08
CA LEU A 90 -0.33 18.95 0.07
C LEU A 90 1.14 18.95 -0.40
N LEU A 91 1.74 20.15 -0.48
CA LEU A 91 3.14 20.29 -0.88
C LEU A 91 4.10 19.60 0.10
N ASP A 92 3.79 19.61 1.39
CA ASP A 92 4.63 18.98 2.43
C ASP A 92 4.55 17.44 2.34
N ILE A 93 3.43 16.90 1.84
CA ILE A 93 3.29 15.47 1.53
C ILE A 93 4.01 15.11 0.22
N ILE A 94 3.96 15.99 -0.79
CA ILE A 94 4.60 15.78 -2.10
C ILE A 94 6.13 15.67 -1.96
N LYS A 95 6.78 16.54 -1.17
CA LYS A 95 8.24 16.65 -1.09
C LYS A 95 8.95 15.35 -0.67
N PRO A 96 8.56 14.66 0.41
CA PRO A 96 9.15 13.37 0.74
C PRO A 96 8.92 12.31 -0.34
N ILE A 97 7.78 12.33 -1.03
CA ILE A 97 7.50 11.40 -2.15
C ILE A 97 8.46 11.64 -3.31
N GLU A 98 8.65 12.91 -3.75
CA GLU A 98 9.62 13.26 -4.79
C GLU A 98 11.04 12.80 -4.43
N THR A 99 11.42 12.98 -3.16
CA THR A 99 12.71 12.53 -2.62
C THR A 99 12.87 11.02 -2.71
N LEU A 100 11.85 10.25 -2.31
CA LEU A 100 11.87 8.78 -2.36
C LEU A 100 11.89 8.26 -3.81
N VAL A 101 11.08 8.82 -4.70
CA VAL A 101 11.08 8.48 -6.14
C VAL A 101 12.46 8.69 -6.75
N THR A 102 13.10 9.82 -6.44
CA THR A 102 14.44 10.14 -6.93
C THR A 102 15.51 9.23 -6.31
N LYS A 103 15.46 9.02 -4.99
CA LYS A 103 16.40 8.16 -4.25
C LYS A 103 16.42 6.73 -4.79
N PHE A 104 15.25 6.17 -5.04
CA PHE A 104 15.12 4.78 -5.49
C PHE A 104 15.11 4.64 -7.02
N GLN A 105 15.08 5.74 -7.78
CA GLN A 105 14.92 5.72 -9.24
C GLN A 105 13.77 4.81 -9.66
N ALA A 106 12.62 4.94 -8.94
CA ALA A 106 11.48 4.07 -9.11
C ALA A 106 10.87 4.24 -10.51
N ASP A 107 10.81 3.18 -11.27
CA ASP A 107 10.11 3.16 -12.57
C ASP A 107 8.62 2.77 -12.44
N THR A 108 8.29 2.05 -11.38
CA THR A 108 6.93 1.63 -11.06
C THR A 108 6.56 2.10 -9.65
N VAL A 109 5.43 2.78 -9.54
CA VAL A 109 4.89 3.28 -8.27
C VAL A 109 3.51 2.68 -8.03
N PHE A 110 3.29 2.21 -6.80
CA PHE A 110 1.97 1.83 -6.30
C PHE A 110 1.51 2.84 -5.24
N THR A 111 0.24 3.20 -5.28
CA THR A 111 -0.40 4.09 -4.31
C THR A 111 -1.85 3.69 -4.05
N HIS A 112 -2.47 4.32 -3.07
CA HIS A 112 -3.88 4.11 -2.76
C HIS A 112 -4.84 4.53 -3.88
N HIS A 113 -6.07 4.03 -3.84
CA HIS A 113 -7.15 4.46 -4.71
C HIS A 113 -7.65 5.87 -4.33
N ALA A 114 -7.96 6.69 -5.35
CA ALA A 114 -8.43 8.07 -5.17
C ALA A 114 -9.76 8.20 -4.41
N GLY A 115 -10.62 7.20 -4.53
CA GLY A 115 -11.94 7.16 -3.91
C GLY A 115 -12.00 6.36 -2.62
N ASP A 116 -10.86 6.10 -1.96
CA ASP A 116 -10.83 5.36 -0.69
C ASP A 116 -11.53 6.14 0.43
N MET A 117 -12.16 5.42 1.39
CA MET A 117 -12.84 6.05 2.51
C MET A 117 -11.87 6.78 3.44
N ASN A 118 -10.67 6.23 3.65
CA ASN A 118 -9.65 6.81 4.52
C ASN A 118 -9.07 8.10 3.92
N ILE A 119 -9.02 9.16 4.72
CA ILE A 119 -8.56 10.48 4.28
C ILE A 119 -7.08 10.48 3.91
N ASP A 120 -6.23 9.77 4.66
CA ASP A 120 -4.79 9.71 4.40
C ASP A 120 -4.50 9.00 3.08
N HIS A 121 -5.27 7.94 2.76
CA HIS A 121 -5.18 7.24 1.48
C HIS A 121 -5.44 8.18 0.31
N ARG A 122 -6.49 9.02 0.40
CA ARG A 122 -6.82 10.01 -0.64
C ARG A 122 -5.73 11.08 -0.76
N ARG A 123 -5.23 11.59 0.37
CA ARG A 123 -4.17 12.61 0.39
C ARG A 123 -2.87 12.10 -0.22
N ILE A 124 -2.51 10.86 0.06
CA ILE A 124 -1.34 10.21 -0.54
C ILE A 124 -1.55 9.98 -2.04
N HIS A 125 -2.72 9.49 -2.46
CA HIS A 125 -3.03 9.38 -3.89
C HIS A 125 -2.85 10.71 -4.62
N GLU A 126 -3.38 11.79 -4.05
CA GLU A 126 -3.28 13.14 -4.61
C GLU A 126 -1.82 13.60 -4.70
N ALA A 127 -1.05 13.45 -3.62
CA ALA A 127 0.36 13.81 -3.56
C ALA A 127 1.21 13.00 -4.55
N VAL A 128 0.97 11.68 -4.67
CA VAL A 128 1.65 10.79 -5.61
C VAL A 128 1.34 11.20 -7.06
N SER A 129 0.10 11.55 -7.35
CA SER A 129 -0.31 11.99 -8.68
C SER A 129 0.46 13.23 -9.13
N VAL A 130 0.73 14.14 -8.19
CA VAL A 130 1.53 15.36 -8.44
C VAL A 130 3.03 15.03 -8.50
N ALA A 131 3.57 14.27 -7.54
CA ALA A 131 4.98 13.91 -7.48
C ALA A 131 5.44 13.10 -8.70
N CYS A 132 4.56 12.23 -9.23
CA CYS A 132 4.83 11.37 -10.37
C CYS A 132 4.35 11.94 -11.72
N ARG A 133 4.23 13.27 -11.85
CA ARG A 133 3.87 13.91 -13.12
C ARG A 133 4.82 13.48 -14.25
N PRO A 134 4.31 13.17 -15.46
CA PRO A 134 5.13 12.74 -16.58
C PRO A 134 5.93 13.92 -17.15
N GLN A 135 7.13 14.12 -16.63
CA GLN A 135 8.06 15.15 -17.10
C GLN A 135 9.25 14.49 -17.80
N ARG A 136 9.90 15.22 -18.69
CA ARG A 136 11.11 14.73 -19.37
C ARG A 136 12.18 14.33 -18.35
N GLY A 137 12.65 13.08 -18.43
CA GLY A 137 13.66 12.55 -17.51
C GLY A 137 13.10 12.01 -16.19
N HIS A 138 11.78 12.11 -15.92
CA HIS A 138 11.19 11.54 -14.73
C HIS A 138 11.26 9.99 -14.76
N PRO A 139 11.69 9.33 -13.67
CA PRO A 139 11.92 7.89 -13.69
C PRO A 139 10.62 7.08 -13.80
N VAL A 140 9.51 7.54 -13.20
CA VAL A 140 8.27 6.78 -13.12
C VAL A 140 7.63 6.58 -14.48
N LYS A 141 7.50 5.32 -14.89
CA LYS A 141 6.86 4.87 -16.12
C LYS A 141 5.49 4.24 -15.89
N LYS A 142 5.29 3.63 -14.72
CA LYS A 142 4.04 2.95 -14.38
C LYS A 142 3.53 3.42 -13.04
N LEU A 143 2.24 3.78 -12.99
CA LEU A 143 1.52 4.16 -11.78
C LEU A 143 0.28 3.29 -11.63
N LEU A 144 0.18 2.58 -10.50
CA LEU A 144 -0.90 1.65 -10.17
C LEU A 144 -1.54 2.03 -8.84
N CYS A 145 -2.87 1.97 -8.79
CA CYS A 145 -3.62 2.20 -7.55
C CYS A 145 -4.18 0.87 -7.04
N PHE A 146 -4.07 0.65 -5.72
CA PHE A 146 -4.54 -0.56 -5.05
C PHE A 146 -5.71 -0.27 -4.13
N GLU A 147 -6.47 -1.33 -3.84
CA GLU A 147 -7.52 -1.34 -2.81
C GLU A 147 -6.95 -1.78 -1.46
N VAL A 148 -7.57 -1.33 -0.38
CA VAL A 148 -7.26 -1.76 0.99
C VAL A 148 -8.55 -2.29 1.63
N PRO A 149 -8.62 -3.59 2.00
CA PRO A 149 -9.75 -4.17 2.70
C PRO A 149 -10.11 -3.41 3.98
N SER A 150 -11.39 -3.22 4.25
CA SER A 150 -11.97 -2.41 5.31
C SER A 150 -11.75 -0.90 5.17
N SER A 151 -11.51 -0.45 3.95
CA SER A 151 -11.36 0.96 3.64
C SER A 151 -11.94 1.28 2.26
N THR A 152 -11.38 0.71 1.18
CA THR A 152 -11.80 1.04 -0.19
C THR A 152 -13.25 0.63 -0.46
N GLU A 153 -13.65 -0.58 -0.05
CA GLU A 153 -15.00 -1.11 -0.27
C GLU A 153 -16.06 -0.49 0.65
N TRP A 154 -15.66 0.18 1.73
CA TRP A 154 -16.58 0.85 2.65
C TRP A 154 -16.94 2.26 2.21
N GLN A 155 -16.34 2.77 1.14
CA GLN A 155 -16.76 4.04 0.56
C GLN A 155 -18.20 3.95 0.05
N LEU A 156 -19.01 4.93 0.41
CA LEU A 156 -20.40 4.96 0.00
C LEU A 156 -20.53 5.12 -1.52
N SER A 157 -21.42 4.37 -2.13
CA SER A 157 -21.68 4.42 -3.56
C SER A 157 -22.06 5.84 -4.00
N GLY A 158 -21.38 6.35 -5.03
CA GLY A 158 -21.61 7.68 -5.57
C GLY A 158 -20.94 8.83 -4.82
N ALA A 159 -20.32 8.58 -3.64
CA ALA A 159 -19.64 9.63 -2.87
C ALA A 159 -18.24 9.95 -3.41
N ALA A 160 -17.60 9.00 -4.08
CA ALA A 160 -16.27 9.13 -4.66
C ALA A 160 -16.09 8.19 -5.86
N PRO A 161 -14.99 8.32 -6.65
CA PRO A 161 -14.68 7.36 -7.72
C PRO A 161 -14.65 5.93 -7.19
N THR A 162 -15.34 5.02 -7.90
CA THR A 162 -15.36 3.60 -7.54
C THR A 162 -14.03 2.93 -7.91
N PHE A 163 -13.56 2.00 -7.08
CA PHE A 163 -12.44 1.13 -7.44
C PHE A 163 -12.90 0.13 -8.51
N ALA A 164 -12.46 0.34 -9.74
CA ALA A 164 -12.77 -0.48 -10.91
C ALA A 164 -11.46 -1.04 -11.50
N PRO A 165 -10.94 -2.17 -10.98
CA PRO A 165 -9.63 -2.68 -11.35
C PRO A 165 -9.61 -3.13 -12.82
N ASN A 166 -8.49 -2.84 -13.49
CA ASN A 166 -8.23 -3.18 -14.88
C ASN A 166 -6.82 -3.76 -15.10
N TRP A 167 -6.09 -4.00 -14.01
CA TRP A 167 -4.77 -4.63 -14.00
C TRP A 167 -4.74 -5.68 -12.90
N PHE A 168 -4.44 -6.93 -13.27
CA PHE A 168 -4.44 -8.05 -12.34
C PHE A 168 -3.07 -8.72 -12.33
N VAL A 169 -2.60 -9.05 -11.14
CA VAL A 169 -1.35 -9.78 -10.94
C VAL A 169 -1.69 -11.12 -10.33
N ASP A 170 -1.39 -12.19 -11.06
CA ASP A 170 -1.44 -13.54 -10.53
C ASP A 170 -0.48 -13.70 -9.36
N ILE A 171 -1.00 -14.07 -8.19
CA ILE A 171 -0.26 -14.27 -6.95
C ILE A 171 -0.38 -15.70 -6.41
N SER A 172 -0.84 -16.65 -7.22
CA SER A 172 -1.08 -18.03 -6.81
C SER A 172 0.15 -18.66 -6.12
N ASP A 173 1.35 -18.38 -6.63
CA ASP A 173 2.61 -18.87 -6.06
C ASP A 173 3.08 -18.07 -4.83
N THR A 174 2.43 -16.94 -4.49
CA THR A 174 2.86 -16.03 -3.42
C THR A 174 1.77 -15.69 -2.40
N LEU A 175 0.58 -16.30 -2.51
CA LEU A 175 -0.51 -16.10 -1.56
C LEU A 175 -0.11 -16.47 -0.14
N ASP A 176 0.58 -17.58 0.07
CA ASP A 176 1.00 -18.00 1.41
C ASP A 176 1.95 -16.99 2.05
N ARG A 177 2.86 -16.40 1.25
CA ARG A 177 3.75 -15.32 1.73
C ARG A 177 2.97 -14.06 2.09
N LYS A 178 1.96 -13.69 1.29
CA LYS A 178 1.05 -12.59 1.61
C LYS A 178 0.35 -12.84 2.95
N LEU A 179 -0.23 -14.01 3.13
CA LEU A 179 -0.97 -14.34 4.36
C LEU A 179 -0.05 -14.39 5.59
N ALA A 180 1.17 -14.91 5.47
CA ALA A 180 2.17 -14.87 6.53
C ALA A 180 2.59 -13.43 6.88
N ALA A 181 2.71 -12.54 5.90
CA ALA A 181 2.99 -11.13 6.14
C ALA A 181 1.81 -10.40 6.79
N VAL A 182 0.58 -10.72 6.41
CA VAL A 182 -0.64 -10.22 7.09
C VAL A 182 -0.66 -10.63 8.55
N GLU A 183 -0.29 -11.87 8.87
CA GLU A 183 -0.20 -12.38 10.25
C GLU A 183 0.89 -11.69 11.10
N ALA A 184 1.89 -11.07 10.48
CA ALA A 184 2.86 -10.26 11.22
C ALA A 184 2.21 -9.03 11.90
N TYR A 185 1.08 -8.56 11.38
CA TYR A 185 0.26 -7.49 11.96
C TYR A 185 -0.87 -8.02 12.85
N ALA A 186 -0.61 -9.01 13.69
CA ALA A 186 -1.62 -9.69 14.50
C ALA A 186 -2.52 -8.72 15.31
N ALA A 187 -1.98 -7.61 15.80
CA ALA A 187 -2.74 -6.58 16.54
C ALA A 187 -3.77 -5.82 15.67
N GLU A 188 -3.55 -5.78 14.35
CA GLU A 188 -4.44 -5.11 13.39
C GLU A 188 -5.51 -6.05 12.83
N LEU A 189 -5.30 -7.36 12.93
CA LEU A 189 -6.25 -8.34 12.45
C LEU A 189 -7.54 -8.32 13.27
N ARG A 190 -8.63 -8.62 12.60
CA ARG A 190 -9.95 -8.77 13.21
C ARG A 190 -10.51 -10.15 12.88
N PRO A 191 -11.38 -10.71 13.75
CA PRO A 191 -12.02 -11.98 13.44
C PRO A 191 -12.95 -11.89 12.24
N TRP A 192 -13.09 -12.99 11.50
CA TRP A 192 -14.11 -13.10 10.46
C TRP A 192 -15.51 -12.81 11.04
N PRO A 193 -16.40 -12.07 10.33
CA PRO A 193 -16.36 -11.72 8.89
C PRO A 193 -15.71 -10.36 8.54
N HIS A 194 -14.92 -9.77 9.41
CA HIS A 194 -14.27 -8.51 9.10
C HIS A 194 -13.33 -8.64 7.87
N PRO A 195 -13.29 -7.65 6.94
CA PRO A 195 -12.44 -7.72 5.74
C PRO A 195 -10.94 -7.85 6.04
N ARG A 196 -10.46 -7.27 7.16
CA ARG A 196 -9.07 -7.44 7.66
C ARG A 196 -8.81 -8.76 8.39
N SER A 197 -9.74 -9.72 8.35
CA SER A 197 -9.42 -11.07 8.81
C SER A 197 -8.51 -11.74 7.79
N ARG A 198 -7.63 -12.65 8.25
CA ARG A 198 -6.84 -13.49 7.33
C ARG A 198 -7.72 -14.13 6.25
N ARG A 199 -8.87 -14.67 6.67
CA ARG A 199 -9.86 -15.28 5.77
C ARG A 199 -10.45 -14.29 4.78
N GLY A 200 -10.73 -13.05 5.20
CA GLY A 200 -11.24 -12.00 4.33
C GLY A 200 -10.24 -11.63 3.22
N VAL A 201 -8.97 -11.46 3.61
CA VAL A 201 -7.88 -11.17 2.65
C VAL A 201 -7.68 -12.33 1.67
N GLU A 202 -7.72 -13.57 2.11
CA GLU A 202 -7.66 -14.76 1.26
C GLU A 202 -8.85 -14.82 0.27
N HIS A 203 -10.07 -14.59 0.77
CA HIS A 203 -11.27 -14.59 -0.08
C HIS A 203 -11.22 -13.50 -1.16
N LEU A 204 -10.69 -12.31 -0.82
CA LEU A 204 -10.52 -11.24 -1.80
C LEU A 204 -9.54 -11.66 -2.90
N ALA A 205 -8.39 -12.25 -2.55
CA ALA A 205 -7.41 -12.70 -3.52
C ALA A 205 -8.00 -13.76 -4.46
N ARG A 206 -8.72 -14.76 -3.92
CA ARG A 206 -9.42 -15.79 -4.70
C ARG A 206 -10.49 -15.20 -5.61
N TRP A 207 -11.29 -14.26 -5.10
CA TRP A 207 -12.30 -13.58 -5.90
C TRP A 207 -11.68 -12.78 -7.05
N ARG A 208 -10.60 -12.04 -6.79
CA ARG A 208 -9.87 -11.28 -7.82
C ARG A 208 -9.23 -12.22 -8.86
N GLY A 209 -8.77 -13.39 -8.44
CA GLY A 209 -8.27 -14.43 -9.33
C GLY A 209 -9.38 -15.00 -10.21
N ALA A 210 -10.51 -15.40 -9.62
CA ALA A 210 -11.65 -15.99 -10.33
C ALA A 210 -12.19 -15.08 -11.45
N ILE A 211 -12.14 -13.75 -11.28
CA ILE A 211 -12.59 -12.78 -12.30
C ILE A 211 -11.77 -12.88 -13.60
N VAL A 212 -10.49 -13.30 -13.51
CA VAL A 212 -9.55 -13.28 -14.64
C VAL A 212 -8.93 -14.64 -14.94
N GLY A 213 -9.43 -15.71 -14.31
CA GLY A 213 -8.99 -17.09 -14.60
C GLY A 213 -7.68 -17.50 -13.92
N PHE A 214 -7.32 -16.87 -12.79
CA PHE A 214 -6.23 -17.28 -11.90
C PHE A 214 -6.80 -17.90 -10.62
N ASP A 215 -6.01 -18.72 -9.93
CA ASP A 215 -6.42 -19.25 -8.63
C ASP A 215 -6.48 -18.11 -7.60
N ASP A 216 -5.49 -17.23 -7.60
CA ASP A 216 -5.39 -16.06 -6.71
C ASP A 216 -4.81 -14.87 -7.46
N ALA A 217 -5.37 -13.68 -7.25
CA ALA A 217 -4.84 -12.44 -7.83
C ALA A 217 -4.95 -11.25 -6.87
N GLU A 218 -4.12 -10.26 -7.14
CA GLU A 218 -4.31 -8.90 -6.65
C GLU A 218 -4.70 -7.99 -7.79
N ALA A 219 -5.61 -7.06 -7.52
CA ALA A 219 -6.22 -6.21 -8.52
C ALA A 219 -5.82 -4.74 -8.31
N PHE A 220 -5.59 -4.05 -9.41
CA PHE A 220 -5.14 -2.66 -9.43
C PHE A 220 -5.89 -1.85 -10.49
N MET A 221 -5.96 -0.55 -10.28
CA MET A 221 -6.29 0.38 -11.36
C MET A 221 -4.99 0.92 -11.95
N LEU A 222 -4.81 0.71 -13.27
CA LEU A 222 -3.70 1.32 -14.00
C LEU A 222 -4.00 2.81 -14.21
N GLY A 223 -3.29 3.66 -13.48
CA GLY A 223 -3.40 5.11 -13.63
C GLY A 223 -2.62 5.63 -14.85
N ARG A 224 -1.43 5.08 -15.09
CA ARG A 224 -0.60 5.44 -16.26
C ARG A 224 0.45 4.38 -16.55
N GLN A 225 0.72 4.17 -17.84
CA GLN A 225 1.91 3.44 -18.33
C GLN A 225 2.50 4.19 -19.52
N LEU A 226 3.82 4.44 -19.46
CA LEU A 226 4.60 5.00 -20.54
C LEU A 226 5.45 3.88 -21.15
N ALA A 227 5.38 3.74 -22.47
CA ALA A 227 6.12 2.76 -23.28
C ALA A 227 7.32 3.39 -23.98
#